data_fe80edbe4765b8acfda352fd7d71275f
#
_entry.id   fe80edbe4765b8acfda352fd7d71275f
#
_cell.length_a   1.000
_cell.length_b   1.000
_cell.length_c   1.000
_cell.angle_alpha   90.00
_cell.angle_beta   90.00
_cell.angle_gamma   90.00
#
_symmetry.space_group_name_H-M   'P 1'
#
loop_
_entity.id
_entity.type
_entity.pdbx_description
1 polymer ?
#
loop_
_entity_poly.entity_id
_entity_poly.type
_entity_poly.pdbx_seq_one_letter_code
_entity_poly.pdbx_strand_id
1 'polypeptide(L)'
;MVAVKGESVPQQTVVVGVLADTHLPHRMSRLPDAVLRIFASVDLILHAGDVDRIELLHELAALAPLHAVRGNLHMGDLSDGGRDLPVEVQLTIAGRQVVVNHGGWPHFVSLAGDWIAERFLGLNADRLNRHIAARLARQYPRADVIIFGHSHQAYQAWYGATFLFNPGGVCPTRRRVPSVGKLYLGPDTVKAEVIRLAEAP
;
A
#
# COMPACT_ATOMS: atom_id res chain seq x y z
N MET A 1 31.97 -26.69 -31.01
CA MET A 1 30.91 -25.77 -30.56
C MET A 1 31.10 -25.54 -29.07
N VAL A 2 31.63 -24.37 -28.70
CA VAL A 2 31.80 -23.99 -27.28
C VAL A 2 30.48 -23.36 -26.82
N ALA A 3 29.83 -23.99 -25.84
CA ALA A 3 28.64 -23.44 -25.25
C ALA A 3 29.06 -22.20 -24.42
N VAL A 4 28.64 -21.00 -24.85
CA VAL A 4 28.76 -19.79 -24.07
C VAL A 4 27.75 -19.92 -22.92
N LYS A 5 28.24 -20.12 -21.69
CA LYS A 5 27.42 -19.94 -20.47
C LYS A 5 26.95 -18.50 -20.47
N GLY A 6 25.63 -18.30 -20.61
CA GLY A 6 25.03 -16.98 -20.44
C GLY A 6 25.33 -16.48 -19.02
N GLU A 7 26.08 -15.41 -18.92
CA GLU A 7 26.22 -14.66 -17.69
C GLU A 7 24.85 -14.15 -17.28
N SER A 8 24.31 -14.66 -16.17
CA SER A 8 23.11 -14.12 -15.57
C SER A 8 23.50 -12.76 -14.98
N VAL A 9 23.04 -11.68 -15.62
CA VAL A 9 23.11 -10.34 -14.99
C VAL A 9 22.33 -10.42 -13.68
N PRO A 10 22.94 -10.06 -12.52
CA PRO A 10 22.21 -10.06 -11.26
C PRO A 10 21.00 -9.15 -11.41
N GLN A 11 19.79 -9.68 -11.22
CA GLN A 11 18.61 -8.82 -11.21
C GLN A 11 18.75 -7.88 -10.03
N GLN A 12 18.83 -6.59 -10.33
CA GLN A 12 19.04 -5.53 -9.36
C GLN A 12 17.86 -5.47 -8.39
N THR A 13 18.15 -5.21 -7.11
CA THR A 13 17.10 -4.96 -6.13
C THR A 13 16.35 -3.68 -6.49
N VAL A 14 15.03 -3.76 -6.61
CA VAL A 14 14.12 -2.64 -6.85
C VAL A 14 13.64 -2.09 -5.52
N VAL A 15 13.78 -0.79 -5.31
CA VAL A 15 13.30 -0.08 -4.13
C VAL A 15 11.92 0.52 -4.42
N VAL A 16 10.90 0.05 -3.74
CA VAL A 16 9.52 0.46 -3.93
C VAL A 16 9.06 1.33 -2.76
N GLY A 17 8.67 2.57 -3.02
CA GLY A 17 7.96 3.42 -2.07
C GLY A 17 6.49 2.98 -1.96
N VAL A 18 6.00 2.77 -0.75
CA VAL A 18 4.63 2.32 -0.51
C VAL A 18 3.91 3.27 0.43
N LEU A 19 2.73 3.74 0.02
CA LEU A 19 1.87 4.57 0.85
C LEU A 19 0.40 4.18 0.68
N ALA A 20 -0.44 4.56 1.66
CA ALA A 20 -1.87 4.31 1.67
C ALA A 20 -2.61 5.38 2.49
N ASP A 21 -3.92 5.45 2.35
CA ASP A 21 -4.82 6.20 3.23
C ASP A 21 -4.38 7.68 3.38
N THR A 22 -4.19 8.36 2.28
CA THR A 22 -3.77 9.78 2.24
C THR A 22 -4.91 10.73 2.56
N HIS A 23 -6.12 10.42 2.09
CA HIS A 23 -7.35 11.21 2.34
C HIS A 23 -7.18 12.72 2.12
N LEU A 24 -6.52 13.11 1.04
CA LEU A 24 -6.40 14.50 0.62
C LEU A 24 -7.57 14.90 -0.28
N PRO A 25 -8.22 16.04 -0.05
CA PRO A 25 -7.93 17.06 0.96
C PRO A 25 -8.71 16.90 2.29
N HIS A 26 -9.50 15.83 2.45
CA HIS A 26 -10.51 15.73 3.51
C HIS A 26 -9.93 15.65 4.93
N ARG A 27 -8.78 14.99 5.09
CA ARG A 27 -8.16 14.82 6.41
C ARG A 27 -6.83 15.57 6.58
N MET A 28 -6.25 16.04 5.49
CA MET A 28 -5.06 16.89 5.48
C MET A 28 -5.02 17.71 4.20
N SER A 29 -4.44 18.91 4.25
CA SER A 29 -4.46 19.86 3.11
C SER A 29 -3.42 19.56 2.03
N ARG A 30 -2.31 18.92 2.39
CA ARG A 30 -1.20 18.58 1.49
C ARG A 30 -0.45 17.34 1.97
N LEU A 31 0.28 16.73 1.05
CA LEU A 31 1.19 15.63 1.39
C LEU A 31 2.34 16.16 2.28
N PRO A 32 2.71 15.45 3.36
CA PRO A 32 3.86 15.84 4.15
C PRO A 32 5.15 15.84 3.33
N ASP A 33 5.97 16.89 3.43
CA ASP A 33 7.25 17.01 2.71
C ASP A 33 8.20 15.83 3.02
N ALA A 34 8.03 15.21 4.19
CA ALA A 34 8.77 14.01 4.56
C ALA A 34 8.52 12.85 3.59
N VAL A 35 7.30 12.69 3.08
CA VAL A 35 6.98 11.64 2.09
C VAL A 35 7.76 11.86 0.80
N LEU A 36 7.78 13.12 0.31
CA LEU A 36 8.52 13.48 -0.89
C LEU A 36 10.03 13.21 -0.73
N ARG A 37 10.61 13.59 0.43
CA ARG A 37 12.02 13.30 0.73
C ARG A 37 12.33 11.81 0.82
N ILE A 38 11.45 11.02 1.47
CA ILE A 38 11.62 9.58 1.62
C ILE A 38 11.57 8.88 0.25
N PHE A 39 10.68 9.36 -0.64
CA PHE A 39 10.45 8.74 -1.95
C PHE A 39 11.34 9.31 -3.07
N ALA A 40 12.16 10.32 -2.81
CA ALA A 40 13.10 10.87 -3.80
C ALA A 40 14.13 9.86 -4.36
N SER A 41 14.29 8.71 -3.70
CA SER A 41 15.28 7.68 -4.05
C SER A 41 14.66 6.29 -4.24
N VAL A 42 13.36 6.21 -4.59
CA VAL A 42 12.71 4.95 -4.92
C VAL A 42 12.62 4.77 -6.43
N ASP A 43 12.60 3.52 -6.89
CA ASP A 43 12.49 3.18 -8.31
C ASP A 43 11.04 3.14 -8.79
N LEU A 44 10.10 2.93 -7.86
CA LEU A 44 8.67 2.79 -8.12
C LEU A 44 7.87 3.24 -6.91
N ILE A 45 6.69 3.80 -7.13
CA ILE A 45 5.75 4.13 -6.05
C ILE A 45 4.46 3.32 -6.22
N LEU A 46 3.97 2.74 -5.12
CA LEU A 46 2.70 2.04 -5.05
C LEU A 46 1.79 2.67 -4.00
N HIS A 47 0.61 3.14 -4.42
CA HIS A 47 -0.40 3.71 -3.55
C HIS A 47 -1.54 2.72 -3.31
N ALA A 48 -1.69 2.23 -2.09
CA ALA A 48 -2.65 1.18 -1.74
C ALA A 48 -4.05 1.71 -1.37
N GLY A 49 -4.49 2.81 -1.98
CA GLY A 49 -5.88 3.28 -1.93
C GLY A 49 -6.17 4.40 -0.94
N ASP A 50 -7.42 4.87 -0.96
CA ASP A 50 -7.90 6.07 -0.25
C ASP A 50 -7.12 7.34 -0.66
N VAL A 51 -7.11 7.61 -1.97
CA VAL A 51 -6.41 8.75 -2.58
C VAL A 51 -7.21 10.04 -2.43
N ASP A 52 -8.53 10.00 -2.58
CA ASP A 52 -9.53 11.07 -2.60
C ASP A 52 -9.36 12.09 -3.75
N ARG A 53 -8.14 12.55 -4.07
CA ARG A 53 -7.87 13.51 -5.14
C ARG A 53 -6.72 13.06 -6.04
N ILE A 54 -6.97 13.04 -7.35
CA ILE A 54 -6.02 12.50 -8.34
C ILE A 54 -4.76 13.36 -8.52
N GLU A 55 -4.83 14.66 -8.23
CA GLU A 55 -3.69 15.58 -8.32
C GLU A 55 -2.52 15.15 -7.42
N LEU A 56 -2.82 14.51 -6.29
CA LEU A 56 -1.80 13.90 -5.44
C LEU A 56 -0.92 12.90 -6.22
N LEU A 57 -1.53 12.13 -7.11
CA LEU A 57 -0.81 11.14 -7.89
C LEU A 57 0.16 11.80 -8.88
N HIS A 58 -0.14 13.02 -9.37
CA HIS A 58 0.78 13.76 -10.22
C HIS A 58 2.03 14.20 -9.46
N GLU A 59 1.89 14.64 -8.19
CA GLU A 59 3.03 15.00 -7.35
C GLU A 59 3.94 13.79 -7.10
N LEU A 60 3.35 12.63 -6.82
CA LEU A 60 4.10 11.39 -6.61
C LEU A 60 4.74 10.86 -7.90
N ALA A 61 4.02 10.94 -9.03
CA ALA A 61 4.52 10.50 -10.33
C ALA A 61 5.69 11.34 -10.85
N ALA A 62 5.88 12.56 -10.34
CA ALA A 62 7.05 13.37 -10.62
C ALA A 62 8.34 12.83 -9.98
N LEU A 63 8.24 11.96 -8.97
CA LEU A 63 9.38 11.37 -8.28
C LEU A 63 9.82 10.04 -8.90
N ALA A 64 8.86 9.16 -9.23
CA ALA A 64 9.09 7.85 -9.81
C ALA A 64 7.83 7.34 -10.51
N PRO A 65 7.93 6.32 -11.39
CA PRO A 65 6.76 5.62 -11.92
C PRO A 65 5.79 5.23 -10.79
N LEU A 66 4.47 5.39 -11.03
CA LEU A 66 3.45 5.24 -9.99
C LEU A 66 2.34 4.30 -10.46
N HIS A 67 1.93 3.39 -9.56
CA HIS A 67 0.64 2.71 -9.66
C HIS A 67 -0.17 2.95 -8.40
N ALA A 68 -1.48 3.14 -8.57
CA ALA A 68 -2.41 3.37 -7.49
C ALA A 68 -3.66 2.51 -7.66
N VAL A 69 -4.25 2.10 -6.54
CA VAL A 69 -5.56 1.47 -6.51
C VAL A 69 -6.56 2.39 -5.82
N ARG A 70 -7.85 2.24 -6.13
CA ARG A 70 -8.88 2.95 -5.40
C ARG A 70 -9.05 2.38 -3.99
N GLY A 71 -9.47 3.23 -3.06
CA GLY A 71 -9.85 2.81 -1.72
C GLY A 71 -11.35 2.52 -1.58
N ASN A 72 -11.85 2.70 -0.37
CA ASN A 72 -13.28 2.66 -0.09
C ASN A 72 -13.96 3.91 -0.65
N LEU A 73 -15.07 3.71 -1.38
CA LEU A 73 -15.93 4.82 -1.77
C LEU A 73 -16.77 5.22 -0.57
N HIS A 74 -16.36 6.25 0.16
CA HIS A 74 -17.20 6.86 1.18
C HIS A 74 -18.30 7.71 0.52
N MET A 75 -19.49 7.78 1.13
CA MET A 75 -20.62 8.53 0.55
C MET A 75 -20.37 10.04 0.39
N GLY A 76 -19.32 10.56 1.03
CA GLY A 76 -18.87 11.95 0.87
C GLY A 76 -17.81 12.15 -0.22
N ASP A 77 -17.17 11.07 -0.68
CA ASP A 77 -16.07 11.10 -1.67
C ASP A 77 -16.63 10.97 -3.11
N LEU A 78 -17.65 11.73 -3.41
CA LEU A 78 -18.17 11.83 -4.79
C LEU A 78 -17.24 12.67 -5.68
N SER A 79 -16.20 13.23 -5.15
CA SER A 79 -15.15 13.87 -5.91
C SER A 79 -14.25 12.81 -6.54
N ASP A 80 -14.44 12.55 -7.69
CA ASP A 80 -13.85 12.25 -8.98
C ASP A 80 -12.56 11.42 -9.05
N GLY A 81 -11.57 11.57 -8.20
CA GLY A 81 -10.25 10.99 -8.46
C GLY A 81 -10.11 9.50 -8.19
N GLY A 82 -10.68 9.01 -7.09
CA GLY A 82 -10.51 7.61 -6.71
C GLY A 82 -11.39 6.62 -7.47
N ARG A 83 -12.43 7.07 -8.19
CA ARG A 83 -13.35 6.19 -8.93
C ARG A 83 -12.72 5.58 -10.17
N ASP A 84 -11.85 6.31 -10.84
CA ASP A 84 -11.22 5.89 -12.08
C ASP A 84 -10.02 4.97 -11.84
N LEU A 85 -9.57 4.85 -10.58
CA LEU A 85 -8.51 3.93 -10.23
C LEU A 85 -9.01 2.47 -10.19
N PRO A 86 -8.17 1.50 -10.59
CA PRO A 86 -8.50 0.09 -10.52
C PRO A 86 -8.67 -0.37 -9.06
N VAL A 87 -9.45 -1.41 -8.84
CA VAL A 87 -9.63 -2.05 -7.50
C VAL A 87 -8.34 -2.72 -7.04
N GLU A 88 -7.60 -3.26 -7.98
CA GLU A 88 -6.33 -3.96 -7.78
C GLU A 88 -5.38 -3.71 -8.94
N VAL A 89 -4.09 -3.81 -8.65
CA VAL A 89 -3.02 -3.81 -9.64
C VAL A 89 -2.14 -5.03 -9.39
N GLN A 90 -1.81 -5.77 -10.47
CA GLN A 90 -0.90 -6.89 -10.42
C GLN A 90 0.32 -6.58 -11.28
N LEU A 91 1.52 -6.69 -10.71
CA LEU A 91 2.79 -6.34 -11.34
C LEU A 91 3.81 -7.46 -11.17
N THR A 92 4.76 -7.52 -12.08
CA THR A 92 5.98 -8.30 -11.89
C THR A 92 7.14 -7.35 -11.61
N ILE A 93 7.68 -7.39 -10.39
CA ILE A 93 8.77 -6.52 -9.94
C ILE A 93 9.95 -7.40 -9.51
N ALA A 94 11.11 -7.23 -10.14
CA ALA A 94 12.30 -8.06 -9.91
C ALA A 94 12.00 -9.57 -9.94
N GLY A 95 11.13 -10.01 -10.87
CA GLY A 95 10.70 -11.40 -11.04
C GLY A 95 9.61 -11.88 -10.07
N ARG A 96 9.16 -11.05 -9.12
CA ARG A 96 8.14 -11.39 -8.13
C ARG A 96 6.75 -10.91 -8.55
N GLN A 97 5.74 -11.72 -8.27
CA GLN A 97 4.33 -11.36 -8.46
C GLN A 97 3.87 -10.48 -7.29
N VAL A 98 3.63 -9.20 -7.56
CA VAL A 98 3.21 -8.20 -6.59
C VAL A 98 1.77 -7.80 -6.85
N VAL A 99 0.93 -7.87 -5.83
CA VAL A 99 -0.47 -7.42 -5.88
C VAL A 99 -0.64 -6.21 -4.97
N VAL A 100 -1.30 -5.17 -5.48
CA VAL A 100 -1.74 -4.02 -4.69
C VAL A 100 -3.26 -4.04 -4.64
N ASN A 101 -3.83 -4.00 -3.44
CA ASN A 101 -5.27 -3.96 -3.20
C ASN A 101 -5.53 -3.18 -1.92
N HIS A 102 -6.56 -2.34 -1.87
CA HIS A 102 -6.79 -1.53 -0.66
C HIS A 102 -7.11 -2.36 0.60
N GLY A 103 -7.75 -3.49 0.43
CA GLY A 103 -8.09 -4.38 1.55
C GLY A 103 -9.49 -4.12 2.15
N GLY A 104 -10.21 -3.11 1.72
CA GLY A 104 -11.58 -2.85 2.16
C GLY A 104 -12.58 -3.95 1.79
N TRP A 105 -13.77 -3.90 2.40
CA TRP A 105 -14.90 -4.78 2.09
C TRP A 105 -15.63 -4.29 0.84
N PRO A 106 -16.40 -5.17 0.16
CA PRO A 106 -17.31 -4.72 -0.91
C PRO A 106 -18.25 -3.61 -0.42
N HIS A 107 -18.49 -2.62 -1.24
CA HIS A 107 -19.08 -1.30 -0.93
C HIS A 107 -20.31 -1.25 -0.04
N PHE A 108 -21.16 -2.27 -0.04
CA PHE A 108 -22.41 -2.27 0.73
C PHE A 108 -22.25 -2.72 2.20
N VAL A 109 -21.07 -3.25 2.57
CA VAL A 109 -20.79 -3.73 3.94
C VAL A 109 -19.94 -2.72 4.72
N SER A 110 -19.18 -1.82 4.03
CA SER A 110 -18.13 -1.03 4.65
C SER A 110 -18.62 0.07 5.59
N LEU A 111 -19.71 0.79 5.27
CA LEU A 111 -20.12 1.97 6.03
C LEU A 111 -20.67 1.68 7.43
N ALA A 112 -21.40 0.58 7.60
CA ALA A 112 -21.89 0.14 8.90
C ALA A 112 -20.94 -0.88 9.54
N GLY A 113 -20.28 -1.71 8.71
CA GLY A 113 -19.46 -2.83 9.15
C GLY A 113 -18.21 -2.41 9.92
N ASP A 114 -17.48 -1.42 9.43
CA ASP A 114 -16.23 -0.98 10.06
C ASP A 114 -16.48 -0.29 11.41
N TRP A 115 -17.48 0.59 11.47
CA TRP A 115 -17.88 1.26 12.71
C TRP A 115 -18.45 0.26 13.74
N ILE A 116 -19.27 -0.69 13.31
CA ILE A 116 -19.83 -1.75 14.16
C ILE A 116 -18.71 -2.69 14.62
N ALA A 117 -17.81 -3.08 13.72
CA ALA A 117 -16.70 -3.96 14.02
C ALA A 117 -15.73 -3.34 15.06
N GLU A 118 -15.39 -2.06 14.90
CA GLU A 118 -14.52 -1.36 15.85
C GLU A 118 -15.24 -1.09 17.17
N ARG A 119 -16.52 -0.71 17.14
CA ARG A 119 -17.29 -0.28 18.32
C ARG A 119 -17.86 -1.43 19.14
N PHE A 120 -18.35 -2.50 18.50
CA PHE A 120 -19.07 -3.58 19.15
C PHE A 120 -18.33 -4.92 19.17
N LEU A 121 -17.47 -5.20 18.17
CA LEU A 121 -16.72 -6.45 18.10
C LEU A 121 -15.29 -6.31 18.68
N GLY A 122 -14.89 -5.12 19.12
CA GLY A 122 -13.55 -4.87 19.66
C GLY A 122 -12.42 -5.24 18.69
N LEU A 123 -12.70 -5.15 17.38
CA LEU A 123 -11.70 -5.39 16.36
C LEU A 123 -10.71 -4.22 16.41
N ASN A 124 -9.59 -4.43 17.07
CA ASN A 124 -8.47 -3.51 16.97
C ASN A 124 -7.82 -3.63 15.58
N ALA A 125 -7.02 -2.64 15.20
CA ALA A 125 -6.37 -2.59 13.89
C ALA A 125 -5.52 -3.84 13.57
N ASP A 126 -4.92 -4.48 14.58
CA ASP A 126 -4.13 -5.70 14.39
C ASP A 126 -5.00 -6.90 13.99
N ARG A 127 -6.20 -7.02 14.57
CA ARG A 127 -7.16 -8.06 14.17
C ARG A 127 -7.68 -7.79 12.77
N LEU A 128 -7.98 -6.52 12.45
CA LEU A 128 -8.41 -6.11 11.12
C LEU A 128 -7.33 -6.45 10.09
N ASN A 129 -6.07 -6.06 10.34
CA ASN A 129 -4.94 -6.38 9.46
C ASN A 129 -4.80 -7.90 9.24
N ARG A 130 -4.85 -8.71 10.29
CA ARG A 130 -4.78 -10.17 10.16
C ARG A 130 -5.94 -10.74 9.34
N HIS A 131 -7.14 -10.19 9.49
CA HIS A 131 -8.30 -10.63 8.72
C HIS A 131 -8.17 -10.28 7.23
N ILE A 132 -7.79 -9.03 6.92
CA ILE A 132 -7.53 -8.57 5.56
C ILE A 132 -6.41 -9.42 4.93
N ALA A 133 -5.29 -9.58 5.62
CA ALA A 133 -4.14 -10.35 5.16
C ALA A 133 -4.51 -11.79 4.83
N ALA A 134 -5.20 -12.48 5.74
CA ALA A 134 -5.64 -13.86 5.52
C ALA A 134 -6.63 -14.01 4.35
N ARG A 135 -7.49 -13.02 4.13
CA ARG A 135 -8.42 -12.97 2.99
C ARG A 135 -7.65 -12.76 1.69
N LEU A 136 -6.77 -11.76 1.63
CA LEU A 136 -6.00 -11.45 0.42
C LEU A 136 -5.04 -12.58 0.04
N ALA A 137 -4.37 -13.22 1.01
CA ALA A 137 -3.52 -14.38 0.75
C ALA A 137 -4.30 -15.55 0.11
N ARG A 138 -5.55 -15.76 0.50
CA ARG A 138 -6.42 -16.77 -0.14
C ARG A 138 -6.91 -16.34 -1.52
N GLN A 139 -7.15 -15.05 -1.72
CA GLN A 139 -7.63 -14.49 -2.99
C GLN A 139 -6.54 -14.50 -4.06
N TYR A 140 -5.28 -14.29 -3.66
CA TYR A 140 -4.13 -14.22 -4.56
C TYR A 140 -3.06 -15.29 -4.22
N PRO A 141 -3.36 -16.58 -4.41
CA PRO A 141 -2.48 -17.67 -3.96
C PRO A 141 -1.15 -17.78 -4.72
N ARG A 142 -0.99 -17.02 -5.80
CA ARG A 142 0.23 -16.98 -6.61
C ARG A 142 1.07 -15.72 -6.39
N ALA A 143 0.62 -14.82 -5.52
CA ALA A 143 1.36 -13.60 -5.23
C ALA A 143 2.54 -13.89 -4.30
N ASP A 144 3.71 -13.36 -4.62
CA ASP A 144 4.88 -13.35 -3.72
C ASP A 144 4.74 -12.25 -2.67
N VAL A 145 4.16 -11.09 -3.07
CA VAL A 145 3.96 -9.93 -2.21
C VAL A 145 2.56 -9.36 -2.41
N ILE A 146 1.88 -9.08 -1.33
CA ILE A 146 0.59 -8.37 -1.34
C ILE A 146 0.69 -7.11 -0.49
N ILE A 147 0.39 -5.97 -1.11
CA ILE A 147 0.39 -4.65 -0.47
C ILE A 147 -1.05 -4.21 -0.26
N PHE A 148 -1.37 -3.71 0.94
CA PHE A 148 -2.71 -3.24 1.27
C PHE A 148 -2.70 -2.05 2.23
N GLY A 149 -3.84 -1.38 2.43
CA GLY A 149 -4.04 -0.21 3.30
C GLY A 149 -5.19 -0.39 4.27
N HIS A 150 -6.16 0.54 4.28
CA HIS A 150 -7.46 0.51 4.93
C HIS A 150 -7.45 0.64 6.47
N SER A 151 -6.60 -0.08 7.17
CA SER A 151 -6.57 -0.08 8.63
C SER A 151 -5.85 1.12 9.23
N HIS A 152 -5.13 1.91 8.45
CA HIS A 152 -4.22 2.98 8.87
C HIS A 152 -3.13 2.51 9.85
N GLN A 153 -2.93 1.20 10.00
CA GLN A 153 -1.97 0.59 10.91
C GLN A 153 -0.95 -0.22 10.15
N ALA A 154 0.33 0.10 10.34
CA ALA A 154 1.41 -0.67 9.73
C ALA A 154 1.35 -2.14 10.14
N TYR A 155 1.56 -3.03 9.17
CA TYR A 155 1.52 -4.47 9.36
C TYR A 155 2.41 -5.17 8.34
N GLN A 156 3.11 -6.21 8.80
CA GLN A 156 3.87 -7.10 7.93
C GLN A 156 3.85 -8.53 8.47
N ALA A 157 3.61 -9.48 7.60
CA ALA A 157 3.60 -10.90 7.97
C ALA A 157 3.78 -11.80 6.74
N TRP A 158 4.26 -13.01 6.98
CA TRP A 158 4.27 -14.09 6.01
C TRP A 158 3.05 -14.99 6.21
N TYR A 159 2.37 -15.29 5.11
CA TYR A 159 1.32 -16.30 5.03
C TYR A 159 1.76 -17.37 4.01
N GLY A 160 2.34 -18.45 4.52
CA GLY A 160 3.03 -19.40 3.67
C GLY A 160 4.22 -18.73 2.96
N ALA A 161 4.23 -18.74 1.63
CA ALA A 161 5.26 -18.10 0.81
C ALA A 161 4.96 -16.64 0.44
N THR A 162 3.77 -16.12 0.77
CA THR A 162 3.33 -14.77 0.42
C THR A 162 3.67 -13.79 1.54
N PHE A 163 4.38 -12.71 1.23
CA PHE A 163 4.62 -11.60 2.14
C PHE A 163 3.51 -10.56 2.04
N LEU A 164 2.88 -10.22 3.15
CA LEU A 164 1.83 -9.19 3.22
C LEU A 164 2.35 -7.95 3.94
N PHE A 165 2.08 -6.80 3.33
CA PHE A 165 2.59 -5.52 3.80
C PHE A 165 1.54 -4.42 3.75
N ASN A 166 1.33 -3.74 4.89
CA ASN A 166 0.59 -2.51 5.02
C ASN A 166 1.53 -1.43 5.55
N PRO A 167 1.78 -0.33 4.84
CA PRO A 167 2.71 0.72 5.28
C PRO A 167 2.16 1.56 6.45
N GLY A 168 0.88 1.40 6.82
CA GLY A 168 0.12 2.31 7.65
C GLY A 168 -0.54 3.41 6.80
N GLY A 169 -1.18 4.38 7.44
CA GLY A 169 -1.81 5.52 6.76
C GLY A 169 -0.93 6.75 6.81
N VAL A 170 -0.96 7.55 5.74
CA VAL A 170 -0.26 8.85 5.69
C VAL A 170 -1.04 9.92 6.46
N CYS A 171 -2.37 9.90 6.40
CA CYS A 171 -3.16 10.87 7.13
C CYS A 171 -3.10 10.66 8.65
N PRO A 172 -2.95 11.73 9.44
CA PRO A 172 -2.92 11.62 10.88
C PRO A 172 -4.26 11.13 11.43
N THR A 173 -4.22 10.29 12.43
CA THR A 173 -5.38 9.87 13.21
C THR A 173 -5.10 10.03 14.71
N ARG A 174 -6.16 10.07 15.53
CA ARG A 174 -5.99 10.22 16.98
C ARG A 174 -5.27 9.05 17.66
N ARG A 175 -5.20 7.91 17.00
CA ARG A 175 -4.73 6.65 17.62
C ARG A 175 -3.53 6.01 16.90
N ARG A 176 -3.11 6.55 15.77
CA ARG A 176 -2.07 5.93 14.94
C ARG A 176 -1.08 6.96 14.42
N VAL A 177 0.17 6.60 14.48
CA VAL A 177 1.26 7.42 13.96
C VAL A 177 1.29 7.29 12.45
N PRO A 178 1.23 8.41 11.70
CA PRO A 178 1.37 8.38 10.25
C PRO A 178 2.65 7.68 9.80
N SER A 179 2.57 6.92 8.72
CA SER A 179 3.73 6.18 8.20
C SER A 179 3.62 5.92 6.69
N VAL A 180 4.77 5.65 6.10
CA VAL A 180 4.95 5.10 4.76
C VAL A 180 5.87 3.89 4.83
N GLY A 181 6.05 3.18 3.72
CA GLY A 181 6.94 2.03 3.66
C GLY A 181 7.95 2.12 2.53
N LYS A 182 9.06 1.40 2.68
CA LYS A 182 9.92 0.99 1.58
C LYS A 182 9.96 -0.52 1.50
N LEU A 183 9.79 -1.05 0.29
CA LEU A 183 10.02 -2.46 -0.01
C LEU A 183 11.27 -2.59 -0.86
N TYR A 184 12.11 -3.55 -0.52
CA TYR A 184 13.31 -3.93 -1.26
C TYR A 184 13.03 -5.31 -1.87
N LEU A 185 12.83 -5.32 -3.18
CA LEU A 185 12.45 -6.53 -3.93
C LEU A 185 13.58 -6.96 -4.85
N GLY A 186 14.04 -8.17 -4.69
CA GLY A 186 15.03 -8.83 -5.53
C GLY A 186 14.69 -10.30 -5.72
N PRO A 187 15.43 -11.05 -6.56
CA PRO A 187 15.18 -12.45 -6.81
C PRO A 187 15.07 -13.27 -5.53
N ASP A 188 15.99 -13.02 -4.58
CA ASP A 188 16.07 -13.73 -3.30
C ASP A 188 15.74 -12.83 -2.10
N THR A 189 15.29 -11.59 -2.35
CA THR A 189 15.08 -10.59 -1.30
C THR A 189 13.64 -10.09 -1.31
N VAL A 190 12.98 -10.18 -0.16
CA VAL A 190 11.75 -9.44 0.18
C VAL A 190 11.97 -8.84 1.56
N LYS A 191 12.20 -7.53 1.62
CA LYS A 191 12.39 -6.79 2.87
C LYS A 191 11.48 -5.58 2.88
N ALA A 192 10.83 -5.31 4.00
CA ALA A 192 10.02 -4.12 4.21
C ALA A 192 10.58 -3.27 5.36
N GLU A 193 10.43 -1.97 5.21
CA GLU A 193 10.72 -0.98 6.23
C GLU A 193 9.50 -0.06 6.38
N VAL A 194 9.04 0.12 7.61
CA VAL A 194 7.99 1.10 7.95
C VAL A 194 8.66 2.36 8.49
N ILE A 195 8.42 3.49 7.85
CA ILE A 195 9.00 4.80 8.19
C ILE A 195 7.88 5.67 8.76
N ARG A 196 7.98 5.99 10.05
CA ARG A 196 7.03 6.86 10.73
C ARG A 196 7.22 8.30 10.30
N LEU A 197 6.12 8.99 10.01
CA LEU A 197 6.11 10.40 9.60
C LEU A 197 5.95 11.34 10.83
N ALA A 198 5.83 10.79 12.02
CA ALA A 198 5.79 11.56 13.24
C ALA A 198 7.10 12.30 13.41
N GLU A 199 7.00 13.61 13.63
CA GLU A 199 8.12 14.44 14.03
C GLU A 199 9.21 14.68 12.97
N ALA A 200 8.78 15.01 11.74
CA ALA A 200 9.66 15.87 10.97
C ALA A 200 9.57 17.27 11.57
N PRO A 201 10.67 17.85 12.08
CA PRO A 201 10.71 19.22 12.60
C PRO A 201 10.28 20.22 11.53
#